data_182c96697496baca2df7f2bb086e1835
#
_entry.id   182c96697496baca2df7f2bb086e1835
#
_cell.length_a   1.000
_cell.length_b   1.000
_cell.length_c   1.000
_cell.angle_alpha   90.00
_cell.angle_beta   90.00
_cell.angle_gamma   90.00
#
_symmetry.space_group_name_H-M   'P 1'
#
loop_
_entity.id
_entity.type
_entity.pdbx_description
1 polymer ?
#
loop_
_entity_poly.entity_id
_entity_poly.type
_entity_poly.pdbx_seq_one_letter_code
_entity_poly.pdbx_strand_id
1 'polypeptide(L)'
;MNRKILFSIIFTILGLAAFQISISHIIGSSQNFTLFELLGPTGGMFLGPILGAISAFFVKALNVIILRQPLDFLTIIRFLPTMLAAVYFGLKQKKTAIIFPICIILFLLNPIGRQAWMYSLIWLIPFVASFGKKRLILNSLGATFTAHAVGSVIFLYSFGLTPAIWISLIPVVFIERGFFTIGIWTSCLVFNTILDRLTDFKAIHFLKPLVNQNCLVSTKFFKSFA
;
A
#
# COMPACT_ATOMS: atom_id res chain seq x y z
N MET A 1 27.89 4.45 4.78
CA MET A 1 26.43 4.71 4.93
C MET A 1 25.71 3.37 5.09
N ASN A 2 24.78 3.25 6.04
CA ASN A 2 24.01 2.00 6.23
C ASN A 2 23.20 1.68 4.96
N ARG A 3 23.30 0.43 4.43
CA ARG A 3 22.62 -0.02 3.20
C ARG A 3 21.11 0.25 3.20
N LYS A 4 20.44 0.13 4.37
CA LYS A 4 19.01 0.41 4.50
C LYS A 4 18.70 1.90 4.36
N ILE A 5 19.57 2.78 4.86
CA ILE A 5 19.41 4.23 4.74
C ILE A 5 19.57 4.65 3.27
N LEU A 6 20.60 4.16 2.58
CA LEU A 6 20.79 4.45 1.15
C LEU A 6 19.59 3.96 0.34
N PHE A 7 19.13 2.74 0.60
CA PHE A 7 17.96 2.20 -0.09
C PHE A 7 16.70 3.01 0.21
N SER A 8 16.49 3.46 1.47
CA SER A 8 15.37 4.35 1.82
C SER A 8 15.40 5.65 1.03
N ILE A 9 16.59 6.25 0.83
CA ILE A 9 16.74 7.48 0.02
C ILE A 9 16.33 7.19 -1.43
N ILE A 10 16.86 6.12 -2.04
CA ILE A 10 16.52 5.72 -3.41
C ILE A 10 15.01 5.44 -3.54
N PHE A 11 14.46 4.70 -2.59
CA PHE A 11 13.03 4.38 -2.55
C PHE A 11 12.17 5.64 -2.43
N THR A 12 12.60 6.62 -1.63
CA THR A 12 11.90 7.90 -1.48
C THR A 12 11.92 8.69 -2.79
N ILE A 13 13.05 8.76 -3.50
CA ILE A 13 13.15 9.44 -4.80
C ILE A 13 12.23 8.77 -5.83
N LEU A 14 12.28 7.44 -5.94
CA LEU A 14 11.39 6.69 -6.84
C LEU A 14 9.93 6.84 -6.45
N GLY A 15 9.63 6.87 -5.15
CA GLY A 15 8.30 7.11 -4.61
C GLY A 15 7.76 8.49 -4.99
N LEU A 16 8.59 9.54 -4.91
CA LEU A 16 8.22 10.89 -5.34
C LEU A 16 7.91 10.94 -6.84
N ALA A 17 8.71 10.28 -7.67
CA ALA A 17 8.44 10.19 -9.11
C ALA A 17 7.14 9.43 -9.38
N ALA A 18 6.90 8.30 -8.71
CA ALA A 18 5.67 7.53 -8.82
C ALA A 18 4.44 8.31 -8.32
N PHE A 19 4.61 9.20 -7.36
CA PHE A 19 3.53 10.03 -6.83
C PHE A 19 3.00 11.04 -7.86
N GLN A 20 3.79 11.44 -8.85
CA GLN A 20 3.37 12.36 -9.91
C GLN A 20 2.50 11.69 -10.98
N ILE A 21 2.41 10.36 -10.98
CA ILE A 21 1.65 9.61 -11.98
C ILE A 21 0.29 9.23 -11.39
N SER A 22 -0.78 9.92 -11.81
CA SER A 22 -2.16 9.61 -11.40
C SER A 22 -2.68 8.38 -12.12
N ILE A 23 -3.39 7.49 -11.38
CA ILE A 23 -3.99 6.25 -11.90
C ILE A 23 -5.51 6.39 -11.99
N SER A 24 -6.16 6.81 -10.91
CA SER A 24 -7.62 6.94 -10.85
C SER A 24 -8.02 8.03 -9.86
N HIS A 25 -9.25 8.55 -10.03
CA HIS A 25 -9.81 9.57 -9.16
C HIS A 25 -10.47 8.92 -7.92
N ILE A 26 -10.28 9.54 -6.74
CA ILE A 26 -10.94 9.08 -5.51
C ILE A 26 -12.35 9.67 -5.46
N ILE A 27 -13.36 8.82 -5.57
CA ILE A 27 -14.77 9.24 -5.53
C ILE A 27 -15.06 9.98 -4.22
N GLY A 28 -15.69 11.15 -4.32
CA GLY A 28 -16.01 11.98 -3.15
C GLY A 28 -14.88 12.89 -2.67
N SER A 29 -13.77 12.99 -3.41
CA SER A 29 -12.70 13.95 -3.11
C SER A 29 -12.07 14.54 -4.37
N SER A 30 -11.28 15.60 -4.22
CA SER A 30 -10.48 16.18 -5.29
C SER A 30 -9.14 15.47 -5.52
N GLN A 31 -8.91 14.30 -4.91
CA GLN A 31 -7.62 13.62 -4.93
C GLN A 31 -7.63 12.41 -5.87
N ASN A 32 -6.42 12.01 -6.27
CA ASN A 32 -6.19 10.84 -7.13
C ASN A 32 -5.40 9.77 -6.37
N PHE A 33 -5.67 8.51 -6.72
CA PHE A 33 -4.71 7.45 -6.49
C PHE A 33 -3.56 7.59 -7.47
N THR A 34 -2.35 7.42 -6.99
CA THR A 34 -1.12 7.57 -7.79
C THR A 34 -0.38 6.23 -7.90
N LEU A 35 0.58 6.16 -8.80
CA LEU A 35 1.44 4.97 -8.94
C LEU A 35 2.18 4.65 -7.62
N PHE A 36 2.35 5.64 -6.74
CA PHE A 36 2.93 5.42 -5.42
C PHE A 36 2.10 4.46 -4.55
N GLU A 37 0.79 4.38 -4.73
CA GLU A 37 -0.05 3.42 -3.99
C GLU A 37 0.28 1.96 -4.35
N LEU A 38 0.87 1.71 -5.54
CA LEU A 38 1.36 0.39 -5.94
C LEU A 38 2.77 0.11 -5.42
N LEU A 39 3.61 1.13 -5.29
CA LEU A 39 5.00 1.02 -4.87
C LEU A 39 5.16 1.12 -3.35
N GLY A 40 4.46 2.04 -2.70
CA GLY A 40 4.63 2.40 -1.28
C GLY A 40 4.62 1.20 -0.32
N PRO A 41 3.64 0.29 -0.41
CA PRO A 41 3.60 -0.90 0.45
C PRO A 41 4.83 -1.80 0.32
N THR A 42 5.47 -1.87 -0.86
CA THR A 42 6.65 -2.73 -1.10
C THR A 42 7.86 -2.32 -0.28
N GLY A 43 7.93 -1.05 0.16
CA GLY A 43 8.95 -0.57 1.10
C GLY A 43 9.03 -1.42 2.37
N GLY A 44 7.90 -1.96 2.82
CA GLY A 44 7.85 -2.87 3.96
C GLY A 44 8.62 -4.18 3.73
N MET A 45 8.65 -4.71 2.50
CA MET A 45 9.40 -5.92 2.17
C MET A 45 10.93 -5.68 2.21
N PHE A 46 11.39 -4.58 1.62
CA PHE A 46 12.82 -4.31 1.46
C PHE A 46 13.47 -3.74 2.72
N LEU A 47 12.77 -2.85 3.41
CA LEU A 47 13.29 -2.10 4.55
C LEU A 47 12.83 -2.67 5.90
N GLY A 48 11.79 -3.51 5.87
CA GLY A 48 11.06 -3.93 7.05
C GLY A 48 9.94 -2.95 7.42
N PRO A 49 9.08 -3.31 8.39
CA PRO A 49 7.83 -2.59 8.64
C PRO A 49 8.03 -1.13 9.06
N ILE A 50 8.98 -0.87 9.95
CA ILE A 50 9.20 0.47 10.52
C ILE A 50 9.83 1.41 9.47
N LEU A 51 10.96 1.02 8.88
CA LEU A 51 11.63 1.86 7.88
C LEU A 51 10.81 1.99 6.60
N GLY A 52 10.04 0.96 6.20
CA GLY A 52 9.11 1.06 5.08
C GLY A 52 8.01 2.09 5.33
N ALA A 53 7.41 2.10 6.53
CA ALA A 53 6.43 3.10 6.91
C ALA A 53 7.02 4.52 6.98
N ILE A 54 8.22 4.66 7.54
CA ILE A 54 8.94 5.95 7.59
C ILE A 54 9.24 6.45 6.18
N SER A 55 9.70 5.58 5.27
CA SER A 55 9.94 5.97 3.87
C SER A 55 8.64 6.41 3.17
N ALA A 56 7.53 5.71 3.39
CA ALA A 56 6.23 6.10 2.86
C ALA A 56 5.76 7.45 3.42
N PHE A 57 6.00 7.71 4.71
CA PHE A 57 5.76 9.01 5.32
C PHE A 57 6.56 10.12 4.63
N PHE A 58 7.87 9.93 4.45
CA PHE A 58 8.72 10.94 3.81
C PHE A 58 8.30 11.23 2.37
N VAL A 59 7.92 10.22 1.59
CA VAL A 59 7.40 10.44 0.23
C VAL A 59 6.19 11.37 0.26
N LYS A 60 5.20 11.08 1.12
CA LYS A 60 3.98 11.89 1.21
C LYS A 60 4.26 13.29 1.78
N ALA A 61 5.07 13.39 2.82
CA ALA A 61 5.43 14.67 3.43
C ALA A 61 6.19 15.58 2.44
N LEU A 62 7.19 15.04 1.76
CA LEU A 62 7.94 15.78 0.75
C LEU A 62 7.05 16.20 -0.43
N ASN A 63 6.13 15.33 -0.88
CA ASN A 63 5.19 15.69 -1.94
C ASN A 63 4.28 16.87 -1.54
N VAL A 64 3.77 16.89 -0.30
CA VAL A 64 2.96 17.99 0.23
C VAL A 64 3.77 19.31 0.25
N ILE A 65 5.05 19.24 0.66
CA ILE A 65 5.95 20.39 0.68
C ILE A 65 6.25 20.89 -0.76
N ILE A 66 6.57 19.97 -1.68
CA ILE A 66 6.87 20.30 -3.09
C ILE A 66 5.68 20.97 -3.76
N LEU A 67 4.48 20.43 -3.54
CA LEU A 67 3.23 20.96 -4.12
C LEU A 67 2.64 22.13 -3.32
N ARG A 68 3.31 22.57 -2.25
CA ARG A 68 2.87 23.66 -1.37
C ARG A 68 1.42 23.47 -0.87
N GLN A 69 1.02 22.22 -0.61
CA GLN A 69 -0.29 21.92 -0.05
C GLN A 69 -0.35 22.30 1.43
N PRO A 70 -1.54 22.68 1.96
CA PRO A 70 -1.67 22.97 3.37
C PRO A 70 -1.38 21.73 4.24
N LEU A 71 -0.59 21.91 5.29
CA LEU A 71 -0.28 20.90 6.31
C LEU A 71 -1.33 20.93 7.41
N ASP A 72 -2.59 20.67 7.07
CA ASP A 72 -3.66 20.51 8.04
C ASP A 72 -3.71 19.09 8.63
N PHE A 73 -4.51 18.91 9.68
CA PHE A 73 -4.69 17.62 10.35
C PHE A 73 -5.15 16.52 9.38
N LEU A 74 -6.03 16.86 8.44
CA LEU A 74 -6.57 15.91 7.47
C LEU A 74 -5.49 15.44 6.48
N THR A 75 -4.63 16.36 6.03
CA THR A 75 -3.49 16.04 5.18
C THR A 75 -2.52 15.08 5.86
N ILE A 76 -2.21 15.32 7.14
CA ILE A 76 -1.29 14.46 7.91
C ILE A 76 -1.90 13.06 8.15
N ILE A 77 -3.15 12.97 8.57
CA ILE A 77 -3.79 11.68 8.88
C ILE A 77 -3.93 10.81 7.62
N ARG A 78 -4.03 11.39 6.43
CA ARG A 78 -4.04 10.68 5.13
C ARG A 78 -2.71 10.01 4.76
N PHE A 79 -1.64 10.23 5.52
CA PHE A 79 -0.40 9.47 5.34
C PHE A 79 -0.52 8.06 5.91
N LEU A 80 -1.34 7.85 6.95
CA LEU A 80 -1.51 6.59 7.66
C LEU A 80 -1.88 5.40 6.77
N PRO A 81 -2.81 5.48 5.80
CA PRO A 81 -3.18 4.35 4.98
C PRO A 81 -1.99 3.66 4.33
N THR A 82 -1.13 4.40 3.63
CA THR A 82 0.03 3.83 2.93
C THR A 82 1.14 3.40 3.89
N MET A 83 1.34 4.14 4.99
CA MET A 83 2.28 3.76 6.06
C MET A 83 1.89 2.41 6.67
N LEU A 84 0.61 2.23 7.02
CA LEU A 84 0.11 0.97 7.60
C LEU A 84 0.10 -0.17 6.58
N ALA A 85 -0.12 0.11 5.29
CA ALA A 85 0.06 -0.86 4.23
C ALA A 85 1.52 -1.35 4.12
N ALA A 86 2.50 -0.47 4.29
CA ALA A 86 3.91 -0.85 4.34
C ALA A 86 4.24 -1.67 5.59
N VAL A 87 3.67 -1.32 6.75
CA VAL A 87 3.78 -2.12 7.98
C VAL A 87 3.20 -3.52 7.75
N TYR A 88 1.99 -3.61 7.18
CA TYR A 88 1.35 -4.88 6.86
C TYR A 88 2.22 -5.75 5.96
N PHE A 89 2.78 -5.16 4.91
CA PHE A 89 3.62 -5.87 3.94
C PHE A 89 4.93 -6.38 4.55
N GLY A 90 5.51 -5.64 5.50
CA GLY A 90 6.76 -5.97 6.18
C GLY A 90 6.63 -6.94 7.35
N LEU A 91 5.43 -7.11 7.90
CA LEU A 91 5.17 -7.99 9.05
C LEU A 91 4.59 -9.36 8.61
N LYS A 92 4.42 -10.24 9.58
CA LYS A 92 3.67 -11.48 9.39
C LYS A 92 2.18 -11.15 9.29
N GLN A 93 1.51 -11.56 8.21
CA GLN A 93 0.11 -11.29 7.91
C GLN A 93 -0.83 -11.49 9.12
N LYS A 94 -0.66 -12.60 9.87
CA LYS A 94 -1.49 -12.90 11.05
C LYS A 94 -1.41 -11.83 12.15
N LYS A 95 -0.24 -11.19 12.32
CA LYS A 95 -0.07 -10.16 13.36
C LYS A 95 -0.77 -8.85 13.00
N THR A 96 -0.80 -8.53 11.71
CA THR A 96 -1.39 -7.30 11.19
C THR A 96 -2.87 -7.43 10.84
N ALA A 97 -3.40 -8.65 10.81
CA ALA A 97 -4.82 -8.92 10.54
C ALA A 97 -5.78 -8.20 11.50
N ILE A 98 -5.32 -7.89 12.72
CA ILE A 98 -6.11 -7.16 13.74
C ILE A 98 -6.57 -5.78 13.27
N ILE A 99 -5.93 -5.20 12.25
CA ILE A 99 -6.33 -3.88 11.73
C ILE A 99 -7.73 -3.91 11.12
N PHE A 100 -8.13 -5.04 10.51
CA PHE A 100 -9.43 -5.14 9.84
C PHE A 100 -10.61 -5.11 10.82
N PRO A 101 -10.66 -5.93 11.89
CA PRO A 101 -11.74 -5.83 12.87
C PRO A 101 -11.74 -4.47 13.59
N ILE A 102 -10.58 -3.85 13.84
CA ILE A 102 -10.53 -2.49 14.39
C ILE A 102 -11.21 -1.51 13.44
N CYS A 103 -10.90 -1.54 12.14
CA CYS A 103 -11.54 -0.66 11.15
C CYS A 103 -13.04 -0.95 11.02
N ILE A 104 -13.48 -2.22 11.07
CA ILE A 104 -14.91 -2.58 11.08
C ILE A 104 -15.61 -1.94 12.28
N ILE A 105 -15.05 -2.10 13.47
CA ILE A 105 -15.63 -1.52 14.70
C ILE A 105 -15.73 0.00 14.58
N LEU A 106 -14.63 0.68 14.19
CA LEU A 106 -14.62 2.14 14.03
C LEU A 106 -15.64 2.59 12.99
N PHE A 107 -15.79 1.84 11.88
CA PHE A 107 -16.78 2.14 10.85
C PHE A 107 -18.21 2.05 11.39
N LEU A 108 -18.53 0.99 12.14
CA LEU A 108 -19.86 0.74 12.70
C LEU A 108 -20.20 1.64 13.90
N LEU A 109 -19.21 2.22 14.57
CA LEU A 109 -19.46 3.21 15.62
C LEU A 109 -20.01 4.52 15.04
N ASN A 110 -19.71 4.86 13.80
CA ASN A 110 -20.26 6.02 13.13
C ASN A 110 -21.72 5.75 12.68
N PRO A 111 -22.68 6.69 12.90
CA PRO A 111 -24.08 6.50 12.51
C PRO A 111 -24.28 6.22 11.01
N ILE A 112 -23.51 6.88 10.14
CA ILE A 112 -23.53 6.67 8.68
C ILE A 112 -22.96 5.29 8.35
N GLY A 113 -21.82 4.94 8.95
CA GLY A 113 -21.19 3.62 8.76
C GLY A 113 -22.08 2.48 9.22
N ARG A 114 -22.85 2.66 10.30
CA ARG A 114 -23.83 1.67 10.78
C ARG A 114 -24.94 1.45 9.76
N GLN A 115 -25.44 2.48 9.09
CA GLN A 115 -26.42 2.34 8.02
C GLN A 115 -25.83 1.70 6.77
N ALA A 116 -24.54 1.87 6.52
CA ALA A 116 -23.81 1.26 5.41
C ALA A 116 -22.96 0.04 5.85
N TRP A 117 -23.38 -0.71 6.87
CA TRP A 117 -22.61 -1.80 7.49
C TRP A 117 -22.07 -2.82 6.50
N MET A 118 -22.81 -3.10 5.42
CA MET A 118 -22.40 -4.03 4.35
C MET A 118 -21.07 -3.66 3.72
N TYR A 119 -20.74 -2.36 3.64
CA TYR A 119 -19.46 -1.90 3.11
C TYR A 119 -18.28 -2.40 3.95
N SER A 120 -18.41 -2.41 5.26
CA SER A 120 -17.31 -2.87 6.14
C SER A 120 -17.04 -4.36 6.05
N LEU A 121 -18.00 -5.18 5.59
CA LEU A 121 -17.83 -6.64 5.45
C LEU A 121 -16.79 -7.02 4.39
N ILE A 122 -16.51 -6.15 3.42
CA ILE A 122 -15.46 -6.40 2.42
C ILE A 122 -14.08 -6.59 3.08
N TRP A 123 -13.86 -6.03 4.26
CA TRP A 123 -12.60 -6.17 5.00
C TRP A 123 -12.43 -7.52 5.68
N LEU A 124 -13.48 -8.34 5.72
CA LEU A 124 -13.37 -9.74 6.14
C LEU A 124 -12.57 -10.58 5.12
N ILE A 125 -12.57 -10.20 3.83
CA ILE A 125 -11.81 -10.89 2.78
C ILE A 125 -10.32 -10.93 3.11
N PRO A 126 -9.61 -9.79 3.28
CA PRO A 126 -8.20 -9.80 3.62
C PRO A 126 -7.96 -10.31 5.05
N PHE A 127 -8.91 -10.14 5.97
CA PHE A 127 -8.83 -10.72 7.31
C PHE A 127 -8.70 -12.25 7.23
N VAL A 128 -9.64 -12.93 6.57
CA VAL A 128 -9.61 -14.39 6.39
C VAL A 128 -8.37 -14.81 5.58
N ALA A 129 -8.04 -14.11 4.50
CA ALA A 129 -6.85 -14.39 3.69
C ALA A 129 -5.55 -14.33 4.48
N SER A 130 -5.49 -13.51 5.54
CA SER A 130 -4.30 -13.37 6.41
C SER A 130 -3.96 -14.65 7.19
N PHE A 131 -4.90 -15.55 7.37
CA PHE A 131 -4.67 -16.85 8.03
C PHE A 131 -4.28 -17.97 7.05
N GLY A 132 -4.33 -17.70 5.75
CA GLY A 132 -3.95 -18.63 4.69
C GLY A 132 -2.43 -18.84 4.57
N LYS A 133 -2.04 -19.57 3.51
CA LYS A 133 -0.63 -19.77 3.16
C LYS A 133 0.01 -18.43 2.76
N LYS A 134 1.23 -18.20 3.23
CA LYS A 134 1.98 -16.99 2.91
C LYS A 134 2.33 -16.95 1.42
N ARG A 135 1.62 -16.14 0.64
CA ARG A 135 1.86 -15.90 -0.79
C ARG A 135 1.98 -14.40 -1.03
N LEU A 136 2.85 -14.00 -1.93
CA LEU A 136 3.07 -12.59 -2.25
C LEU A 136 1.77 -11.89 -2.67
N ILE A 137 0.94 -12.55 -3.50
CA ILE A 137 -0.33 -12.00 -3.96
C ILE A 137 -1.31 -11.75 -2.81
N LEU A 138 -1.38 -12.66 -1.81
CA LEU A 138 -2.23 -12.48 -0.62
C LEU A 138 -1.68 -11.38 0.30
N ASN A 139 -0.35 -11.22 0.35
CA ASN A 139 0.26 -10.11 1.07
C ASN A 139 -0.06 -8.76 0.40
N SER A 140 -0.03 -8.72 -0.94
CA SER A 140 -0.42 -7.55 -1.72
C SER A 140 -1.90 -7.20 -1.51
N LEU A 141 -2.78 -8.21 -1.50
CA LEU A 141 -4.20 -8.06 -1.19
C LEU A 141 -4.40 -7.43 0.21
N GLY A 142 -3.76 -8.00 1.22
CA GLY A 142 -3.85 -7.48 2.58
C GLY A 142 -3.30 -6.06 2.72
N ALA A 143 -2.22 -5.73 2.03
CA ALA A 143 -1.64 -4.38 2.06
C ALA A 143 -2.58 -3.34 1.44
N THR A 144 -3.12 -3.60 0.23
CA THR A 144 -4.06 -2.65 -0.39
C THR A 144 -5.34 -2.49 0.41
N PHE A 145 -5.87 -3.59 0.99
CA PHE A 145 -7.05 -3.51 1.85
C PHE A 145 -6.75 -2.85 3.20
N THR A 146 -5.52 -2.94 3.72
CA THR A 146 -5.12 -2.16 4.91
C THR A 146 -5.20 -0.67 4.62
N ALA A 147 -4.60 -0.21 3.50
CA ALA A 147 -4.71 1.18 3.09
C ALA A 147 -6.18 1.60 2.90
N HIS A 148 -6.98 0.74 2.26
CA HIS A 148 -8.39 1.00 2.01
C HIS A 148 -9.22 1.06 3.29
N ALA A 149 -9.08 0.10 4.22
CA ALA A 149 -9.85 0.08 5.46
C ALA A 149 -9.56 1.32 6.32
N VAL A 150 -8.28 1.64 6.51
CA VAL A 150 -7.85 2.83 7.25
C VAL A 150 -8.30 4.12 6.54
N GLY A 151 -8.12 4.19 5.22
CA GLY A 151 -8.56 5.33 4.42
C GLY A 151 -10.07 5.54 4.49
N SER A 152 -10.86 4.47 4.39
CA SER A 152 -12.33 4.55 4.47
C SER A 152 -12.81 5.03 5.85
N VAL A 153 -12.17 4.58 6.94
CA VAL A 153 -12.49 5.09 8.28
C VAL A 153 -12.19 6.59 8.35
N ILE A 154 -11.00 7.03 7.89
CA ILE A 154 -10.66 8.46 7.85
C ILE A 154 -11.69 9.24 7.03
N PHE A 155 -12.06 8.74 5.84
CA PHE A 155 -13.05 9.37 4.98
C PHE A 155 -14.42 9.48 5.62
N LEU A 156 -14.89 8.42 6.30
CA LEU A 156 -16.18 8.39 6.98
C LEU A 156 -16.30 9.48 8.05
N TYR A 157 -15.22 9.73 8.77
CA TYR A 157 -15.21 10.73 9.84
C TYR A 157 -14.85 12.14 9.35
N SER A 158 -14.33 12.29 8.13
CA SER A 158 -13.88 13.57 7.57
C SER A 158 -14.84 14.16 6.53
N PHE A 159 -15.61 13.32 5.85
CA PHE A 159 -16.49 13.71 4.74
C PHE A 159 -17.93 13.24 5.00
N GLY A 160 -18.88 14.10 4.72
CA GLY A 160 -20.31 13.83 4.94
C GLY A 160 -20.96 12.96 3.84
N LEU A 161 -20.31 11.88 3.41
CA LEU A 161 -20.88 10.96 2.41
C LEU A 161 -22.09 10.23 2.97
N THR A 162 -23.17 10.11 2.19
CA THR A 162 -24.38 9.41 2.59
C THR A 162 -24.19 7.90 2.62
N PRO A 163 -25.03 7.14 3.39
CA PRO A 163 -24.96 5.67 3.40
C PRO A 163 -25.16 5.06 2.01
N ALA A 164 -26.00 5.66 1.17
CA ALA A 164 -26.24 5.20 -0.20
C ALA A 164 -24.97 5.25 -1.06
N ILE A 165 -24.17 6.31 -0.93
CA ILE A 165 -22.88 6.42 -1.61
C ILE A 165 -21.93 5.29 -1.16
N TRP A 166 -21.81 5.04 0.15
CA TRP A 166 -20.97 3.97 0.66
C TRP A 166 -21.36 2.60 0.10
N ILE A 167 -22.65 2.30 0.03
CA ILE A 167 -23.15 1.03 -0.52
C ILE A 167 -22.85 0.95 -2.03
N SER A 168 -23.04 2.03 -2.80
CA SER A 168 -22.74 2.06 -4.23
C SER A 168 -21.26 1.90 -4.56
N LEU A 169 -20.37 2.21 -3.62
CA LEU A 169 -18.92 2.02 -3.78
C LEU A 169 -18.48 0.55 -3.69
N ILE A 170 -19.30 -0.37 -3.14
CA ILE A 170 -18.89 -1.77 -2.95
C ILE A 170 -18.33 -2.41 -4.24
N PRO A 171 -19.03 -2.40 -5.40
CA PRO A 171 -18.50 -2.99 -6.63
C PRO A 171 -17.22 -2.28 -7.12
N VAL A 172 -17.15 -0.96 -6.96
CA VAL A 172 -15.97 -0.17 -7.34
C VAL A 172 -14.75 -0.61 -6.53
N VAL A 173 -14.93 -0.81 -5.22
CA VAL A 173 -13.86 -1.26 -4.34
C VAL A 173 -13.31 -2.64 -4.74
N PHE A 174 -14.14 -3.57 -5.15
CA PHE A 174 -13.67 -4.87 -5.63
C PHE A 174 -12.76 -4.74 -6.84
N ILE A 175 -13.16 -3.94 -7.83
CA ILE A 175 -12.37 -3.71 -9.05
C ILE A 175 -11.06 -2.99 -8.70
N GLU A 176 -11.12 -1.90 -7.94
CA GLU A 176 -9.95 -1.13 -7.53
C GLU A 176 -8.97 -1.97 -6.71
N ARG A 177 -9.45 -2.65 -5.67
CA ARG A 177 -8.55 -3.45 -4.80
C ARG A 177 -7.99 -4.66 -5.54
N GLY A 178 -8.72 -5.23 -6.48
CA GLY A 178 -8.19 -6.23 -7.42
C GLY A 178 -7.04 -5.67 -8.24
N PHE A 179 -7.24 -4.52 -8.89
CA PHE A 179 -6.20 -3.82 -9.65
C PHE A 179 -4.98 -3.48 -8.80
N PHE A 180 -5.18 -2.86 -7.63
CA PHE A 180 -4.08 -2.51 -6.73
C PHE A 180 -3.36 -3.75 -6.19
N THR A 181 -4.04 -4.87 -5.96
CA THR A 181 -3.42 -6.13 -5.55
C THR A 181 -2.42 -6.61 -6.60
N ILE A 182 -2.85 -6.65 -7.87
CA ILE A 182 -2.00 -7.05 -9.00
C ILE A 182 -0.85 -6.04 -9.16
N GLY A 183 -1.16 -4.75 -9.07
CA GLY A 183 -0.16 -3.68 -9.20
C GLY A 183 0.93 -3.75 -8.13
N ILE A 184 0.60 -3.93 -6.85
CA ILE A 184 1.58 -4.11 -5.77
C ILE A 184 2.39 -5.39 -5.96
N TRP A 185 1.73 -6.50 -6.33
CA TRP A 185 2.37 -7.76 -6.60
C TRP A 185 3.40 -7.64 -7.74
N THR A 186 3.01 -7.05 -8.86
CA THR A 186 3.87 -6.82 -10.03
C THR A 186 5.02 -5.86 -9.69
N SER A 187 4.72 -4.73 -9.02
CA SER A 187 5.73 -3.77 -8.58
C SER A 187 6.79 -4.42 -7.70
N CYS A 188 6.37 -5.30 -6.80
CA CYS A 188 7.25 -6.04 -5.92
C CYS A 188 8.19 -6.97 -6.71
N LEU A 189 7.66 -7.73 -7.67
CA LEU A 189 8.43 -8.65 -8.50
C LEU A 189 9.43 -7.90 -9.39
N VAL A 190 8.96 -6.88 -10.09
CA VAL A 190 9.77 -6.09 -11.03
C VAL A 190 10.89 -5.37 -10.27
N PHE A 191 10.54 -4.66 -9.19
CA PHE A 191 11.52 -3.90 -8.43
C PHE A 191 12.57 -4.81 -7.79
N ASN A 192 12.15 -5.95 -7.22
CA ASN A 192 13.05 -6.93 -6.63
C ASN A 192 13.98 -7.57 -7.69
N THR A 193 13.48 -7.85 -8.89
CA THR A 193 14.27 -8.41 -9.98
C THR A 193 15.28 -7.40 -10.53
N ILE A 194 14.87 -6.13 -10.68
CA ILE A 194 15.78 -5.04 -11.07
C ILE A 194 16.88 -4.88 -10.01
N LEU A 195 16.51 -4.86 -8.73
CA LEU A 195 17.47 -4.76 -7.63
C LEU A 195 18.46 -5.93 -7.66
N ASP A 196 17.99 -7.15 -7.89
CA ASP A 196 18.89 -8.33 -8.02
C ASP A 196 19.92 -8.13 -9.13
N ARG A 197 19.47 -7.72 -10.32
CA ARG A 197 20.38 -7.45 -11.46
C ARG A 197 21.36 -6.31 -11.18
N LEU A 198 20.90 -5.24 -10.55
CA LEU A 198 21.77 -4.13 -10.20
C LEU A 198 22.84 -4.53 -9.19
N THR A 199 22.55 -5.47 -8.29
CA THR A 199 23.53 -5.95 -7.32
C THR A 199 24.64 -6.82 -7.90
N ASP A 200 24.58 -7.20 -9.18
CA ASP A 200 25.68 -7.87 -9.89
C ASP A 200 26.84 -6.88 -10.16
N PHE A 201 26.57 -5.56 -10.20
CA PHE A 201 27.61 -4.54 -10.28
C PHE A 201 28.31 -4.35 -8.91
N LYS A 202 29.66 -4.36 -8.91
CA LYS A 202 30.49 -4.23 -7.68
C LYS A 202 30.09 -3.04 -6.81
N ALA A 203 29.79 -1.88 -7.44
CA ALA A 203 29.43 -0.65 -6.73
C ALA A 203 28.14 -0.78 -5.90
N ILE A 204 27.22 -1.65 -6.27
CA ILE A 204 25.88 -1.78 -5.65
C ILE A 204 25.70 -3.15 -4.99
N HIS A 205 26.68 -4.04 -5.07
CA HIS A 205 26.64 -5.40 -4.52
C HIS A 205 26.26 -5.45 -3.03
N PHE A 206 26.58 -4.41 -2.26
CA PHE A 206 26.23 -4.32 -0.85
C PHE A 206 24.71 -4.30 -0.57
N LEU A 207 23.87 -4.04 -1.58
CA LEU A 207 22.40 -4.12 -1.48
C LEU A 207 21.85 -5.55 -1.68
N LYS A 208 22.66 -6.53 -2.11
CA LYS A 208 22.24 -7.93 -2.32
C LYS A 208 21.41 -8.54 -1.18
N PRO A 209 21.72 -8.28 0.11
CA PRO A 209 20.91 -8.80 1.22
C PRO A 209 19.48 -8.24 1.32
N LEU A 210 19.12 -7.20 0.55
CA LEU A 210 17.76 -6.68 0.47
C LEU A 210 16.90 -7.42 -0.57
N VAL A 211 17.54 -8.16 -1.49
CA VAL A 211 16.85 -8.95 -2.52
C VAL A 211 16.15 -10.14 -1.87
N ASN A 212 14.88 -10.31 -2.18
CA ASN A 212 14.11 -11.49 -1.76
C ASN A 212 14.15 -12.56 -2.85
N GLN A 213 14.96 -13.62 -2.63
CA GLN A 213 15.14 -14.68 -3.60
C GLN A 213 13.86 -15.43 -3.99
N ASN A 214 12.82 -15.42 -3.14
CA ASN A 214 11.53 -16.04 -3.41
C ASN A 214 10.58 -15.17 -4.26
N CYS A 215 10.99 -13.93 -4.57
CA CYS A 215 10.18 -12.95 -5.30
C CYS A 215 10.91 -12.47 -6.57
N LEU A 216 11.72 -13.32 -7.19
CA LEU A 216 12.38 -13.03 -8.46
C LEU A 216 11.54 -13.53 -9.63
N VAL A 217 11.51 -12.74 -10.71
CA VAL A 217 10.98 -13.21 -11.99
C VAL A 217 12.01 -14.12 -12.61
N SER A 218 11.68 -15.42 -12.71
CA SER A 218 12.58 -16.40 -13.30
C SER A 218 12.80 -16.12 -14.79
N THR A 219 14.06 -16.12 -15.22
CA THR A 219 14.41 -16.03 -16.66
C THR A 219 13.84 -17.19 -17.48
N LYS A 220 13.46 -18.31 -16.85
CA LYS A 220 12.75 -19.42 -17.52
C LYS A 220 11.35 -19.00 -17.97
N PHE A 221 10.71 -18.05 -17.29
CA PHE A 221 9.40 -17.53 -17.67
C PHE A 221 9.45 -16.81 -19.03
N PHE A 222 10.49 -16.04 -19.30
CA PHE A 222 10.64 -15.36 -20.58
C PHE A 222 11.06 -16.29 -21.74
N LYS A 223 11.75 -17.40 -21.45
CA LYS A 223 12.13 -18.40 -22.47
C LYS A 223 10.97 -19.27 -22.95
N SER A 224 9.84 -19.28 -22.25
CA SER A 224 8.63 -20.00 -22.68
C SER A 224 7.77 -19.20 -23.66
N PHE A 225 8.07 -17.92 -23.90
CA PHE A 225 7.37 -17.03 -24.83
C PHE A 225 8.23 -16.62 -26.04
N ALA A 226 9.47 -17.08 -26.13
CA ALA A 226 10.36 -16.90 -27.26
C ALA A 226 10.51 -18.24 -28.03
#